data_72d391811b3e8c845658c5a1b8f9d7b7
#
_entry.id   72d391811b3e8c845658c5a1b8f9d7b7
#
_cell.length_a   1.000
_cell.length_b   1.000
_cell.length_c   1.000
_cell.angle_alpha   90.00
_cell.angle_beta   90.00
_cell.angle_gamma   90.00
#
_symmetry.space_group_name_H-M   'P 1'
#
loop_
_entity.id
_entity.type
_entity.pdbx_description
1 polymer ?
#
loop_
_entity_poly.entity_id
_entity_poly.type
_entity_poly.pdbx_seq_one_letter_code
_entity_poly.pdbx_strand_id
1 'polypeptide(L)'
;MTNRGTTELDIHVRKVGEDGSAEWVKITPSAYKKAKKLAETAFRKQAKKADAAEEAQKIERERWEKAKSIVLREPSGAPAAEKIKIKSAVDKRDTRVRIFGWVESIQVLGGSLMFIVVRDGTGYIQCVLNKELAQTTEALSLTPESSVQLTGTIKLLPPNKTAPDGHELIADWWTVIGLAPGGKDSLSSRVPDNADLSSVAHLRHLTLRRETDASVMRVRAALMTAFRRTYEQLGLTEVTPPCLMQTSAEGGSSLFSLDYYGQQVFLTQSSQLHLETCLPALGDVFCVQESFRAENSHTRRHLTEFTHLEAELAFLSFSEMLDHIEELLCQTLDILFANEKIAALVKKLNPTFVKPERPFLRMDYKDAIKYLQEHHILDKEGNEHKIGDDIAEAAERRMTDEIGRPIFLMNF
;
A
#
# COMPACT_ATOMS: atom_id res chain seq x y z
N MET A 1 -7.43 -17.50 -51.37
CA MET A 1 -8.40 -17.53 -52.50
C MET A 1 -7.64 -17.42 -53.79
N THR A 2 -7.43 -18.54 -54.43
CA THR A 2 -6.87 -18.62 -55.78
C THR A 2 -8.04 -18.53 -56.75
N ASN A 3 -8.26 -17.34 -57.34
CA ASN A 3 -9.22 -17.20 -58.42
C ASN A 3 -8.46 -16.94 -59.72
N ARG A 4 -8.37 -17.95 -60.56
CA ARG A 4 -7.96 -17.87 -61.95
C ARG A 4 -9.19 -17.46 -62.77
N GLY A 5 -9.42 -16.15 -62.91
CA GLY A 5 -10.44 -15.57 -63.75
C GLY A 5 -10.03 -14.15 -64.07
N THR A 6 -9.79 -13.87 -65.33
CA THR A 6 -9.55 -12.53 -65.87
C THR A 6 -10.84 -11.71 -65.88
N THR A 7 -11.30 -11.28 -64.72
CA THR A 7 -12.30 -10.27 -64.58
C THR A 7 -11.66 -9.11 -63.80
N GLU A 8 -11.54 -7.95 -64.45
CA GLU A 8 -11.17 -6.71 -63.78
C GLU A 8 -12.14 -6.49 -62.63
N LEU A 9 -11.65 -6.66 -61.40
CA LEU A 9 -12.41 -6.39 -60.19
C LEU A 9 -12.56 -4.88 -60.04
N ASP A 10 -13.78 -4.36 -60.24
CA ASP A 10 -14.14 -2.99 -59.97
C ASP A 10 -14.15 -2.75 -58.46
N ILE A 11 -13.03 -2.24 -57.93
CA ILE A 11 -12.86 -1.94 -56.54
C ILE A 11 -13.34 -0.53 -56.22
N HIS A 12 -14.30 -0.40 -55.33
CA HIS A 12 -14.84 0.88 -54.85
C HIS A 12 -14.41 1.10 -53.39
N VAL A 13 -14.07 2.33 -53.04
CA VAL A 13 -13.77 2.77 -51.67
C VAL A 13 -14.87 3.69 -51.19
N ARG A 14 -15.21 3.51 -49.93
CA ARG A 14 -16.19 4.37 -49.26
C ARG A 14 -15.54 5.71 -48.89
N LYS A 15 -15.93 6.78 -49.54
CA LYS A 15 -15.58 8.15 -49.13
C LYS A 15 -16.68 8.71 -48.25
N VAL A 16 -16.27 9.26 -47.10
CA VAL A 16 -17.18 9.97 -46.19
C VAL A 16 -16.95 11.45 -46.43
N GLY A 17 -17.97 12.17 -46.81
CA GLY A 17 -17.95 13.63 -46.93
C GLY A 17 -17.94 14.33 -45.55
N GLU A 18 -17.62 15.62 -45.55
CA GLU A 18 -17.61 16.45 -44.32
C GLU A 18 -19.01 16.58 -43.70
N ASP A 19 -20.06 16.30 -44.44
CA ASP A 19 -21.47 16.25 -44.02
C ASP A 19 -21.92 14.89 -43.45
N GLY A 20 -21.00 13.90 -43.34
CA GLY A 20 -21.31 12.55 -42.89
C GLY A 20 -21.94 11.63 -43.94
N SER A 21 -22.18 12.09 -45.16
CA SER A 21 -22.64 11.27 -46.27
C SER A 21 -21.54 10.32 -46.75
N ALA A 22 -21.89 9.08 -47.16
CA ALA A 22 -20.93 8.09 -47.62
C ALA A 22 -21.23 7.67 -49.05
N GLU A 23 -20.31 7.92 -49.96
CA GLU A 23 -20.43 7.54 -51.38
C GLU A 23 -19.35 6.47 -51.73
N TRP A 24 -19.73 5.49 -52.54
CA TRP A 24 -18.82 4.50 -53.06
C TRP A 24 -18.22 4.97 -54.39
N VAL A 25 -16.93 5.30 -54.38
CA VAL A 25 -16.21 5.83 -55.53
C VAL A 25 -15.21 4.79 -56.02
N LYS A 26 -15.12 4.62 -57.37
CA LYS A 26 -14.14 3.72 -58.01
C LYS A 26 -12.71 4.15 -57.64
N ILE A 27 -11.89 3.20 -57.12
CA ILE A 27 -10.51 3.49 -56.71
C ILE A 27 -9.64 3.89 -57.89
N THR A 28 -8.85 4.94 -57.75
CA THR A 28 -7.88 5.30 -58.78
C THR A 28 -6.72 4.32 -58.89
N PRO A 29 -6.12 4.12 -60.09
CA PRO A 29 -5.00 3.16 -60.23
C PRO A 29 -3.82 3.42 -59.32
N SER A 30 -3.54 4.70 -59.01
CA SER A 30 -2.48 5.08 -58.07
C SER A 30 -2.83 4.72 -56.62
N ALA A 31 -4.06 4.94 -56.17
CA ALA A 31 -4.56 4.58 -54.85
C ALA A 31 -4.61 3.06 -54.68
N TYR A 32 -5.03 2.33 -55.75
CA TYR A 32 -4.99 0.85 -55.74
C TYR A 32 -3.55 0.31 -55.57
N LYS A 33 -2.59 0.88 -56.34
CA LYS A 33 -1.16 0.47 -56.21
C LYS A 33 -0.60 0.73 -54.83
N LYS A 34 -0.97 1.84 -54.19
CA LYS A 34 -0.59 2.21 -52.82
C LYS A 34 -1.24 1.26 -51.79
N ALA A 35 -2.53 0.97 -51.92
CA ALA A 35 -3.25 0.06 -51.05
C ALA A 35 -2.71 -1.38 -51.17
N LYS A 36 -2.41 -1.85 -52.38
CA LYS A 36 -1.80 -3.16 -52.65
C LYS A 36 -0.43 -3.30 -51.97
N LYS A 37 0.44 -2.29 -52.12
CA LYS A 37 1.76 -2.27 -51.45
C LYS A 37 1.66 -2.26 -49.93
N LEU A 38 0.70 -1.53 -49.37
CA LEU A 38 0.44 -1.53 -47.92
C LEU A 38 -0.07 -2.89 -47.43
N ALA A 39 -0.99 -3.52 -48.16
CA ALA A 39 -1.50 -4.84 -47.87
C ALA A 39 -0.39 -5.92 -47.94
N GLU A 40 0.44 -5.90 -49.00
CA GLU A 40 1.59 -6.83 -49.10
C GLU A 40 2.60 -6.63 -47.95
N THR A 41 2.85 -5.38 -47.58
CA THR A 41 3.76 -5.07 -46.45
C THR A 41 3.17 -5.55 -45.13
N ALA A 42 1.86 -5.35 -44.92
CA ALA A 42 1.15 -5.86 -43.74
C ALA A 42 1.16 -7.39 -43.67
N PHE A 43 0.91 -8.04 -44.80
CA PHE A 43 0.93 -9.51 -44.89
C PHE A 43 2.31 -10.08 -44.61
N ARG A 44 3.37 -9.48 -45.18
CA ARG A 44 4.76 -9.86 -44.87
C ARG A 44 5.13 -9.67 -43.39
N LYS A 45 4.63 -8.58 -42.79
CA LYS A 45 4.85 -8.33 -41.37
C LYS A 45 4.12 -9.33 -40.48
N GLN A 46 2.92 -9.73 -40.90
CA GLN A 46 2.13 -10.75 -40.18
C GLN A 46 2.73 -12.15 -40.32
N ALA A 47 3.20 -12.53 -41.54
CA ALA A 47 3.90 -13.78 -41.75
C ALA A 47 5.19 -13.89 -40.93
N LYS A 48 6.05 -12.83 -40.94
CA LYS A 48 7.25 -12.78 -40.10
C LYS A 48 6.94 -12.86 -38.60
N LYS A 49 5.81 -12.30 -38.15
CA LYS A 49 5.38 -12.45 -36.75
C LYS A 49 4.93 -13.88 -36.43
N ALA A 50 4.26 -14.54 -37.38
CA ALA A 50 3.84 -15.94 -37.20
C ALA A 50 5.03 -16.87 -37.14
N ASP A 51 5.99 -16.76 -38.10
CA ASP A 51 7.21 -17.54 -38.12
C ASP A 51 8.04 -17.35 -36.84
N ALA A 52 8.21 -16.12 -36.39
CA ALA A 52 8.91 -15.79 -35.14
C ALA A 52 8.18 -16.35 -33.91
N ALA A 53 6.84 -16.38 -33.89
CA ALA A 53 6.07 -16.96 -32.83
C ALA A 53 6.20 -18.50 -32.78
N GLU A 54 6.25 -19.16 -33.94
CA GLU A 54 6.43 -20.61 -34.05
C GLU A 54 7.83 -21.02 -33.59
N GLU A 55 8.85 -20.26 -34.01
CA GLU A 55 10.23 -20.50 -33.57
C GLU A 55 10.40 -20.28 -32.05
N ALA A 56 9.78 -19.22 -31.51
CA ALA A 56 9.76 -18.99 -30.07
C ALA A 56 9.09 -20.14 -29.29
N GLN A 57 7.98 -20.67 -29.79
CA GLN A 57 7.29 -21.80 -29.16
C GLN A 57 8.15 -23.09 -29.24
N LYS A 58 8.90 -23.29 -30.31
CA LYS A 58 9.81 -24.42 -30.42
C LYS A 58 10.94 -24.32 -29.40
N ILE A 59 11.58 -23.18 -29.31
CA ILE A 59 12.64 -22.90 -28.31
C ILE A 59 12.10 -23.09 -26.88
N GLU A 60 10.91 -22.64 -26.61
CA GLU A 60 10.27 -22.79 -25.30
C GLU A 60 10.02 -24.27 -24.96
N ARG A 61 9.51 -25.06 -25.90
CA ARG A 61 9.34 -26.52 -25.72
C ARG A 61 10.66 -27.23 -25.44
N GLU A 62 11.70 -26.91 -26.19
CA GLU A 62 13.04 -27.46 -25.97
C GLU A 62 13.60 -27.12 -24.59
N ARG A 63 13.38 -25.88 -24.13
CA ARG A 63 13.75 -25.45 -22.77
C ARG A 63 12.99 -26.24 -21.70
N TRP A 64 11.69 -26.44 -21.85
CA TRP A 64 10.87 -27.23 -20.94
C TRP A 64 11.31 -28.70 -20.87
N GLU A 65 11.59 -29.31 -22.00
CA GLU A 65 12.09 -30.71 -22.02
C GLU A 65 13.45 -30.85 -21.33
N LYS A 66 14.35 -29.91 -21.56
CA LYS A 66 15.63 -29.86 -20.85
C LYS A 66 15.45 -29.64 -19.35
N ALA A 67 14.55 -28.76 -18.95
CA ALA A 67 14.28 -28.44 -17.54
C ALA A 67 13.80 -29.66 -16.74
N LYS A 68 13.02 -30.57 -17.35
CA LYS A 68 12.54 -31.80 -16.70
C LYS A 68 13.68 -32.73 -16.26
N SER A 69 14.84 -32.65 -16.89
CA SER A 69 16.00 -33.48 -16.54
C SER A 69 16.85 -32.89 -15.41
N ILE A 70 16.62 -31.66 -15.01
CA ILE A 70 17.40 -30.95 -13.98
C ILE A 70 16.79 -31.20 -12.62
N VAL A 71 17.51 -31.89 -11.75
CA VAL A 71 17.12 -32.12 -10.35
C VAL A 71 18.11 -31.41 -9.44
N LEU A 72 17.64 -30.34 -8.76
CA LEU A 72 18.48 -29.59 -7.83
C LEU A 72 18.67 -30.39 -6.55
N ARG A 73 19.91 -30.47 -6.09
CA ARG A 73 20.27 -31.02 -4.79
C ARG A 73 21.09 -29.98 -4.05
N GLU A 74 20.85 -29.87 -2.74
CA GLU A 74 21.68 -29.01 -1.91
C GLU A 74 23.12 -29.52 -1.95
N PRO A 75 24.14 -28.64 -2.14
CA PRO A 75 25.53 -29.06 -2.30
C PRO A 75 26.03 -29.91 -1.14
N SER A 76 26.49 -31.10 -1.40
CA SER A 76 27.11 -31.98 -0.40
C SER A 76 28.43 -31.35 0.06
N GLY A 77 28.65 -31.27 1.40
CA GLY A 77 29.86 -30.71 1.98
C GLY A 77 29.88 -29.17 2.08
N ALA A 78 28.82 -28.47 1.65
CA ALA A 78 28.70 -27.05 1.92
C ALA A 78 28.47 -26.78 3.42
N PRO A 79 28.93 -25.64 3.97
CA PRO A 79 28.66 -25.26 5.34
C PRO A 79 27.15 -25.25 5.63
N ALA A 80 26.76 -25.63 6.85
CA ALA A 80 25.37 -25.57 7.26
C ALA A 80 24.82 -24.14 7.09
N ALA A 81 23.65 -24.04 6.43
CA ALA A 81 23.00 -22.75 6.19
C ALA A 81 22.16 -22.33 7.41
N GLU A 82 22.49 -21.21 8.01
CA GLU A 82 21.71 -20.62 9.10
C GLU A 82 20.39 -20.07 8.54
N LYS A 83 19.26 -20.41 9.16
CA LYS A 83 17.97 -19.82 8.82
C LYS A 83 17.86 -18.40 9.39
N ILE A 84 17.71 -17.41 8.53
CA ILE A 84 17.61 -16.00 8.92
C ILE A 84 16.35 -15.33 8.39
N LYS A 85 16.01 -14.18 8.96
CA LYS A 85 15.13 -13.18 8.36
C LYS A 85 15.93 -12.23 7.48
N ILE A 86 15.32 -11.71 6.41
CA ILE A 86 16.00 -10.84 5.44
C ILE A 86 16.63 -9.61 6.10
N LYS A 87 15.97 -9.02 7.12
CA LYS A 87 16.54 -7.88 7.88
C LYS A 87 17.92 -8.15 8.48
N SER A 88 18.25 -9.40 8.75
CA SER A 88 19.53 -9.80 9.35
C SER A 88 20.61 -10.11 8.31
N ALA A 89 20.29 -10.00 7.01
CA ALA A 89 21.25 -10.31 5.95
C ALA A 89 22.47 -9.36 5.95
N VAL A 90 22.28 -8.12 6.40
CA VAL A 90 23.36 -7.13 6.51
C VAL A 90 24.49 -7.59 7.46
N ASP A 91 24.13 -8.31 8.52
CA ASP A 91 25.08 -8.84 9.54
C ASP A 91 25.65 -10.20 9.14
N LYS A 92 25.13 -10.82 8.07
CA LYS A 92 25.49 -12.18 7.61
C LYS A 92 26.20 -12.16 6.24
N ARG A 93 26.89 -11.07 5.90
CA ARG A 93 27.71 -10.98 4.68
C ARG A 93 28.81 -12.03 4.70
N ASP A 94 29.09 -12.62 3.54
CA ASP A 94 30.03 -13.73 3.34
C ASP A 94 29.67 -15.03 4.07
N THR A 95 28.47 -15.12 4.62
CA THR A 95 27.98 -16.32 5.30
C THR A 95 26.93 -17.03 4.43
N ARG A 96 26.92 -18.35 4.48
CA ARG A 96 25.89 -19.18 3.86
C ARG A 96 24.64 -19.19 4.71
N VAL A 97 23.52 -18.75 4.15
CA VAL A 97 22.24 -18.59 4.87
C VAL A 97 21.09 -19.28 4.14
N ARG A 98 20.00 -19.50 4.86
CA ARG A 98 18.73 -20.00 4.32
C ARG A 98 17.64 -18.95 4.60
N ILE A 99 16.95 -18.52 3.56
CA ILE A 99 15.84 -17.60 3.63
C ILE A 99 14.56 -18.20 3.08
N PHE A 100 13.44 -17.70 3.54
CA PHE A 100 12.10 -18.01 3.06
C PHE A 100 11.38 -16.70 2.78
N GLY A 101 10.59 -16.66 1.70
CA GLY A 101 9.85 -15.45 1.37
C GLY A 101 8.99 -15.61 0.14
N TRP A 102 8.42 -14.50 -0.28
CA TRP A 102 7.60 -14.40 -1.48
C TRP A 102 8.36 -13.65 -2.55
N VAL A 103 8.23 -14.12 -3.79
CA VAL A 103 8.85 -13.49 -4.95
C VAL A 103 8.12 -12.18 -5.28
N GLU A 104 8.83 -11.08 -5.21
CA GLU A 104 8.33 -9.75 -5.57
C GLU A 104 8.45 -9.49 -7.06
N SER A 105 9.63 -9.78 -7.63
CA SER A 105 9.91 -9.57 -9.04
C SER A 105 10.87 -10.62 -9.59
N ILE A 106 10.80 -10.84 -10.89
CA ILE A 106 11.61 -11.81 -11.62
C ILE A 106 12.19 -11.13 -12.84
N GLN A 107 13.51 -11.26 -13.04
CA GLN A 107 14.21 -10.82 -14.25
C GLN A 107 15.09 -11.95 -14.77
N VAL A 108 14.84 -12.39 -16.00
CA VAL A 108 15.64 -13.44 -16.67
C VAL A 108 16.55 -12.81 -17.70
N LEU A 109 17.84 -13.13 -17.64
CA LEU A 109 18.85 -12.66 -18.58
C LEU A 109 19.49 -13.86 -19.31
N GLY A 110 19.34 -13.90 -20.63
CA GLY A 110 20.02 -14.87 -21.50
C GLY A 110 19.71 -16.35 -21.23
N GLY A 111 18.68 -16.66 -20.43
CA GLY A 111 18.21 -18.02 -20.22
C GLY A 111 18.98 -18.90 -19.22
N SER A 112 20.11 -18.43 -18.68
CA SER A 112 20.92 -19.12 -17.67
C SER A 112 21.23 -18.28 -16.44
N LEU A 113 20.67 -17.07 -16.36
CA LEU A 113 20.81 -16.16 -15.24
C LEU A 113 19.44 -15.58 -14.92
N MET A 114 18.99 -15.74 -13.68
CA MET A 114 17.74 -15.21 -13.18
C MET A 114 18.01 -14.43 -11.90
N PHE A 115 17.48 -13.22 -11.85
CA PHE A 115 17.39 -12.41 -10.63
C PHE A 115 15.96 -12.47 -10.11
N ILE A 116 15.81 -12.78 -8.85
CA ILE A 116 14.53 -12.67 -8.16
C ILE A 116 14.70 -11.77 -6.94
N VAL A 117 13.77 -10.85 -6.75
CA VAL A 117 13.67 -10.11 -5.49
C VAL A 117 12.70 -10.85 -4.60
N VAL A 118 13.11 -11.15 -3.39
CA VAL A 118 12.32 -11.89 -2.40
C VAL A 118 12.07 -11.00 -1.20
N ARG A 119 10.86 -11.02 -0.68
CA ARG A 119 10.46 -10.35 0.57
C ARG A 119 9.99 -11.36 1.61
N ASP A 120 10.23 -11.08 2.89
CA ASP A 120 9.76 -11.92 4.00
C ASP A 120 8.97 -11.12 5.07
N GLY A 121 8.56 -9.89 4.73
CA GLY A 121 7.92 -8.94 5.64
C GLY A 121 8.90 -8.11 6.47
N THR A 122 10.16 -8.53 6.62
CA THR A 122 11.20 -7.78 7.36
C THR A 122 12.13 -6.98 6.46
N GLY A 123 12.18 -7.31 5.16
CA GLY A 123 13.01 -6.67 4.15
C GLY A 123 12.85 -7.29 2.78
N TYR A 124 13.67 -6.80 1.86
CA TYR A 124 13.79 -7.28 0.49
C TYR A 124 15.23 -7.70 0.23
N ILE A 125 15.44 -8.76 -0.54
CA ILE A 125 16.76 -9.20 -0.95
C ILE A 125 16.73 -9.67 -2.41
N GLN A 126 17.73 -9.23 -3.18
CA GLN A 126 17.96 -9.76 -4.52
C GLN A 126 18.67 -11.10 -4.40
N CYS A 127 18.13 -12.12 -5.08
CA CYS A 127 18.74 -13.44 -5.16
C CYS A 127 19.15 -13.73 -6.60
N VAL A 128 20.34 -14.30 -6.78
CA VAL A 128 20.93 -14.61 -8.08
C VAL A 128 20.92 -16.12 -8.26
N LEU A 129 20.18 -16.59 -9.28
CA LEU A 129 20.13 -17.97 -9.69
C LEU A 129 20.90 -18.12 -11.00
N ASN A 130 21.98 -18.89 -10.96
CA ASN A 130 22.89 -19.10 -12.09
C ASN A 130 22.75 -20.50 -12.67
N LYS A 131 23.08 -20.65 -13.95
CA LYS A 131 23.19 -21.93 -14.66
C LYS A 131 21.93 -22.80 -14.47
N GLU A 132 22.11 -24.02 -13.94
CA GLU A 132 21.02 -24.97 -13.73
C GLU A 132 19.92 -24.46 -12.80
N LEU A 133 20.26 -23.64 -11.81
CA LEU A 133 19.27 -23.04 -10.89
C LEU A 133 18.20 -22.20 -11.63
N ALA A 134 18.59 -21.56 -12.73
CA ALA A 134 17.69 -20.73 -13.54
C ALA A 134 16.99 -21.52 -14.68
N GLN A 135 17.26 -22.83 -14.82
CA GLN A 135 16.79 -23.63 -15.94
C GLN A 135 15.86 -24.78 -15.55
N THR A 136 15.51 -24.91 -14.28
CA THR A 136 14.58 -25.93 -13.78
C THR A 136 13.14 -25.66 -14.21
N THR A 137 12.28 -26.66 -14.13
CA THR A 137 10.83 -26.49 -14.32
C THR A 137 10.24 -25.48 -13.35
N GLU A 138 10.74 -25.45 -12.12
CA GLU A 138 10.36 -24.47 -11.10
C GLU A 138 10.73 -23.04 -11.52
N ALA A 139 11.94 -22.84 -12.09
CA ALA A 139 12.39 -21.53 -12.58
C ALA A 139 11.55 -21.06 -13.78
N LEU A 140 11.18 -21.97 -14.68
CA LEU A 140 10.37 -21.64 -15.86
C LEU A 140 8.90 -21.34 -15.53
N SER A 141 8.38 -21.93 -14.45
CA SER A 141 7.00 -21.72 -13.99
C SER A 141 6.85 -20.65 -12.92
N LEU A 142 7.97 -20.10 -12.41
CA LEU A 142 7.95 -19.16 -11.30
C LEU A 142 7.20 -17.88 -11.66
N THR A 143 6.32 -17.48 -10.78
CA THR A 143 5.53 -16.25 -10.91
C THR A 143 5.75 -15.34 -9.69
N PRO A 144 5.62 -14.03 -9.81
CA PRO A 144 5.53 -13.15 -8.65
C PRO A 144 4.48 -13.65 -7.65
N GLU A 145 4.70 -13.42 -6.37
CA GLU A 145 3.91 -13.92 -5.24
C GLU A 145 4.12 -15.41 -4.90
N SER A 146 4.85 -16.17 -5.70
CA SER A 146 5.25 -17.55 -5.32
C SER A 146 6.08 -17.55 -4.06
N SER A 147 5.82 -18.49 -3.16
CA SER A 147 6.64 -18.68 -1.96
C SER A 147 7.82 -19.62 -2.25
N VAL A 148 9.00 -19.20 -1.79
CA VAL A 148 10.26 -19.89 -2.11
C VAL A 148 11.14 -20.06 -0.87
N GLN A 149 11.99 -21.07 -0.92
CA GLN A 149 13.14 -21.24 -0.06
C GLN A 149 14.41 -21.13 -0.89
N LEU A 150 15.35 -20.33 -0.42
CA LEU A 150 16.66 -20.20 -1.04
C LEU A 150 17.77 -20.41 -0.01
N THR A 151 18.82 -21.06 -0.43
CA THR A 151 20.06 -21.23 0.32
C THR A 151 21.19 -20.70 -0.52
N GLY A 152 22.12 -19.96 0.09
CA GLY A 152 23.24 -19.35 -0.63
C GLY A 152 24.04 -18.43 0.25
N THR A 153 25.02 -17.77 -0.34
CA THR A 153 25.94 -16.84 0.38
C THR A 153 25.54 -15.41 0.10
N ILE A 154 25.43 -14.60 1.16
CA ILE A 154 25.25 -13.15 1.04
C ILE A 154 26.53 -12.51 0.56
N LYS A 155 26.45 -11.72 -0.53
CA LYS A 155 27.60 -11.00 -1.08
C LYS A 155 27.30 -9.53 -1.22
N LEU A 156 28.29 -8.70 -0.90
CA LEU A 156 28.24 -7.26 -1.17
C LEU A 156 28.22 -7.03 -2.68
N LEU A 157 27.41 -6.07 -3.10
CA LEU A 157 27.39 -5.67 -4.52
C LEU A 157 28.66 -4.92 -4.91
N PRO A 158 29.13 -5.12 -6.15
CA PRO A 158 30.20 -4.30 -6.71
C PRO A 158 29.78 -2.82 -6.78
N PRO A 159 30.74 -1.89 -6.78
CA PRO A 159 30.47 -0.49 -7.08
C PRO A 159 29.69 -0.34 -8.39
N ASN A 160 28.72 0.58 -8.44
CA ASN A 160 27.84 0.85 -9.58
C ASN A 160 26.69 -0.16 -9.83
N LYS A 161 26.46 -1.11 -8.94
CA LYS A 161 25.24 -1.93 -8.94
C LYS A 161 24.35 -1.58 -7.76
N THR A 162 23.04 -1.70 -7.94
CA THR A 162 22.06 -1.39 -6.89
C THR A 162 21.18 -2.62 -6.61
N ALA A 163 21.02 -2.94 -5.34
CA ALA A 163 20.02 -3.87 -4.83
C ALA A 163 19.62 -3.44 -3.42
N PRO A 164 18.54 -3.97 -2.87
CA PRO A 164 18.14 -3.69 -1.48
C PRO A 164 19.31 -3.91 -0.50
N ASP A 165 19.54 -2.96 0.39
CA ASP A 165 20.61 -2.95 1.40
C ASP A 165 22.05 -3.18 0.87
N GLY A 166 22.28 -3.00 -0.45
CA GLY A 166 23.61 -3.06 -1.08
C GLY A 166 24.25 -4.45 -1.12
N HIS A 167 23.48 -5.51 -0.99
CA HIS A 167 23.95 -6.89 -1.07
C HIS A 167 22.96 -7.80 -1.82
N GLU A 168 23.43 -9.00 -2.19
CA GLU A 168 22.60 -10.01 -2.84
C GLU A 168 22.91 -11.41 -2.31
N LEU A 169 21.96 -12.31 -2.41
CA LEU A 169 22.13 -13.73 -2.11
C LEU A 169 22.53 -14.46 -3.39
N ILE A 170 23.75 -14.97 -3.44
CA ILE A 170 24.18 -15.88 -4.51
C ILE A 170 23.69 -17.28 -4.15
N ALA A 171 22.63 -17.71 -4.78
CA ALA A 171 22.00 -18.98 -4.47
C ALA A 171 22.88 -20.16 -4.93
N ASP A 172 22.98 -21.18 -4.08
CA ASP A 172 23.55 -22.49 -4.41
C ASP A 172 22.49 -23.60 -4.44
N TRP A 173 21.30 -23.33 -3.86
CA TRP A 173 20.14 -24.19 -3.91
C TRP A 173 18.85 -23.40 -3.65
N TRP A 174 17.75 -23.83 -4.25
CA TRP A 174 16.43 -23.26 -4.00
C TRP A 174 15.32 -24.23 -4.37
N THR A 175 14.10 -23.93 -3.90
CA THR A 175 12.88 -24.65 -4.27
C THR A 175 11.66 -23.75 -4.12
N VAL A 176 10.62 -24.05 -4.87
CA VAL A 176 9.30 -23.45 -4.74
C VAL A 176 8.52 -24.19 -3.67
N ILE A 177 8.01 -23.46 -2.67
CA ILE A 177 7.12 -24.00 -1.63
C ILE A 177 5.68 -24.01 -2.14
N GLY A 178 5.30 -22.94 -2.85
CA GLY A 178 3.98 -22.82 -3.46
C GLY A 178 4.01 -21.81 -4.60
N LEU A 179 3.52 -22.22 -5.77
CA LEU A 179 3.37 -21.34 -6.93
C LEU A 179 2.17 -20.41 -6.75
N ALA A 180 2.34 -19.15 -7.07
CA ALA A 180 1.24 -18.20 -7.18
C ALA A 180 0.63 -18.23 -8.58
N PRO A 181 -0.67 -17.90 -8.73
CA PRO A 181 -1.31 -17.78 -10.02
C PRO A 181 -0.62 -16.75 -10.92
N GLY A 182 -0.50 -17.08 -12.20
CA GLY A 182 -0.02 -16.17 -13.25
C GLY A 182 -1.14 -15.64 -14.15
N GLY A 183 -0.79 -14.83 -15.13
CA GLY A 183 -1.73 -14.32 -16.13
C GLY A 183 -2.86 -13.48 -15.53
N LYS A 184 -4.11 -13.76 -15.85
CA LYS A 184 -5.28 -13.00 -15.39
C LYS A 184 -5.50 -13.05 -13.87
N ASP A 185 -5.03 -14.09 -13.23
CA ASP A 185 -5.18 -14.30 -11.78
C ASP A 185 -3.96 -13.81 -10.98
N SER A 186 -2.95 -13.25 -11.66
CA SER A 186 -1.79 -12.64 -10.99
C SER A 186 -2.20 -11.44 -10.14
N LEU A 187 -1.39 -11.14 -9.11
CA LEU A 187 -1.61 -9.99 -8.24
C LEU A 187 -1.75 -8.68 -9.04
N SER A 188 -0.82 -8.43 -9.96
CA SER A 188 -0.81 -7.20 -10.79
C SER A 188 -2.02 -7.09 -11.73
N SER A 189 -2.58 -8.22 -12.18
CA SER A 189 -3.80 -8.22 -13.00
C SER A 189 -5.05 -7.99 -12.18
N ARG A 190 -5.12 -8.52 -10.97
CA ARG A 190 -6.27 -8.39 -10.06
C ARG A 190 -6.30 -7.06 -9.31
N VAL A 191 -5.13 -6.52 -9.00
CA VAL A 191 -4.97 -5.24 -8.28
C VAL A 191 -3.92 -4.40 -9.01
N PRO A 192 -4.31 -3.73 -10.11
CA PRO A 192 -3.41 -2.80 -10.80
C PRO A 192 -3.08 -1.59 -9.91
N ASP A 193 -1.97 -0.93 -10.20
CA ASP A 193 -1.49 0.21 -9.38
C ASP A 193 -2.49 1.38 -9.30
N ASN A 194 -3.33 1.52 -10.33
CA ASN A 194 -4.38 2.54 -10.42
C ASN A 194 -5.77 2.02 -10.01
N ALA A 195 -5.84 0.91 -9.26
CA ALA A 195 -7.11 0.38 -8.78
C ALA A 195 -7.84 1.42 -7.90
N ASP A 196 -9.16 1.51 -8.08
CA ASP A 196 -10.00 2.39 -7.27
C ASP A 196 -10.09 1.94 -5.80
N LEU A 197 -10.46 2.86 -4.91
CA LEU A 197 -10.52 2.61 -3.47
C LEU A 197 -11.46 1.47 -3.08
N SER A 198 -12.56 1.28 -3.81
CA SER A 198 -13.51 0.19 -3.56
C SER A 198 -12.88 -1.17 -3.86
N SER A 199 -12.22 -1.29 -5.02
CA SER A 199 -11.45 -2.49 -5.40
C SER A 199 -10.33 -2.80 -4.41
N VAL A 200 -9.61 -1.76 -3.96
CA VAL A 200 -8.55 -1.88 -2.94
C VAL A 200 -9.14 -2.44 -1.63
N ALA A 201 -10.30 -1.94 -1.19
CA ALA A 201 -10.95 -2.41 0.03
C ALA A 201 -11.44 -3.86 -0.09
N HIS A 202 -12.09 -4.22 -1.19
CA HIS A 202 -12.61 -5.58 -1.43
C HIS A 202 -11.51 -6.63 -1.56
N LEU A 203 -10.38 -6.28 -2.16
CA LEU A 203 -9.24 -7.18 -2.36
C LEU A 203 -8.13 -6.96 -1.32
N ARG A 204 -8.47 -6.55 -0.11
CA ARG A 204 -7.51 -6.19 0.95
C ARG A 204 -6.42 -7.25 1.19
N HIS A 205 -6.75 -8.54 1.13
CA HIS A 205 -5.80 -9.64 1.26
C HIS A 205 -4.73 -9.68 0.15
N LEU A 206 -4.99 -9.05 -0.98
CA LEU A 206 -4.03 -8.87 -2.08
C LEU A 206 -3.36 -7.49 -2.00
N THR A 207 -4.12 -6.44 -1.77
CA THR A 207 -3.59 -5.06 -1.74
C THR A 207 -2.55 -4.86 -0.66
N LEU A 208 -2.70 -5.50 0.50
CA LEU A 208 -1.71 -5.47 1.59
C LEU A 208 -0.33 -6.03 1.21
N ARG A 209 -0.23 -6.76 0.09
CA ARG A 209 1.06 -7.25 -0.42
C ARG A 209 1.84 -6.18 -1.17
N ARG A 210 1.16 -5.12 -1.64
CA ARG A 210 1.82 -3.99 -2.31
C ARG A 210 2.65 -3.19 -1.30
N GLU A 211 3.77 -2.66 -1.75
CA GLU A 211 4.71 -1.96 -0.89
C GLU A 211 4.09 -0.75 -0.18
N THR A 212 3.25 0.03 -0.88
CA THR A 212 2.58 1.20 -0.31
C THR A 212 1.64 0.80 0.83
N ASP A 213 0.74 -0.16 0.60
CA ASP A 213 -0.23 -0.60 1.60
C ASP A 213 0.45 -1.26 2.81
N ALA A 214 1.47 -2.09 2.55
CA ALA A 214 2.30 -2.66 3.61
C ALA A 214 3.05 -1.58 4.42
N SER A 215 3.50 -0.50 3.76
CA SER A 215 4.18 0.62 4.43
C SER A 215 3.23 1.38 5.35
N VAL A 216 1.98 1.62 4.93
CA VAL A 216 0.94 2.22 5.79
C VAL A 216 0.75 1.38 7.06
N MET A 217 0.64 0.05 6.93
CA MET A 217 0.46 -0.83 8.08
C MET A 217 1.68 -0.83 9.02
N ARG A 218 2.90 -0.76 8.48
CA ARG A 218 4.13 -0.66 9.28
C ARG A 218 4.22 0.67 10.04
N VAL A 219 3.90 1.77 9.37
CA VAL A 219 3.87 3.10 10.01
C VAL A 219 2.78 3.13 11.10
N ARG A 220 1.58 2.60 10.83
CA ARG A 220 0.51 2.50 11.83
C ARG A 220 0.96 1.72 13.07
N ALA A 221 1.58 0.55 12.88
CA ALA A 221 2.07 -0.27 14.00
C ALA A 221 3.14 0.47 14.83
N ALA A 222 4.06 1.16 14.16
CA ALA A 222 5.08 1.96 14.83
C ALA A 222 4.48 3.16 15.57
N LEU A 223 3.47 3.82 15.00
CA LEU A 223 2.75 4.94 15.60
C LEU A 223 2.04 4.49 16.89
N MET A 224 1.32 3.36 16.87
CA MET A 224 0.66 2.81 18.06
C MET A 224 1.68 2.49 19.17
N THR A 225 2.83 1.97 18.80
CA THR A 225 3.93 1.73 19.75
C THR A 225 4.50 3.04 20.31
N ALA A 226 4.65 4.06 19.45
CA ALA A 226 5.14 5.37 19.88
C ALA A 226 4.18 6.04 20.86
N PHE A 227 2.87 6.02 20.61
CA PHE A 227 1.86 6.54 21.53
C PHE A 227 1.94 5.86 22.92
N ARG A 228 2.00 4.52 22.98
CA ARG A 228 2.12 3.81 24.23
C ARG A 228 3.38 4.18 24.99
N ARG A 229 4.52 4.29 24.30
CA ARG A 229 5.78 4.73 24.92
C ARG A 229 5.72 6.16 25.44
N THR A 230 5.05 7.05 24.70
CA THR A 230 4.87 8.42 25.16
C THR A 230 4.04 8.47 26.45
N TYR A 231 2.91 7.79 26.48
CA TYR A 231 2.08 7.73 27.69
C TYR A 231 2.83 7.10 28.87
N GLU A 232 3.59 6.02 28.63
CA GLU A 232 4.44 5.41 29.66
C GLU A 232 5.50 6.40 30.20
N GLN A 233 6.14 7.18 29.31
CA GLN A 233 7.12 8.20 29.70
C GLN A 233 6.49 9.39 30.43
N LEU A 234 5.24 9.71 30.13
CA LEU A 234 4.44 10.70 30.83
C LEU A 234 3.86 10.19 32.16
N GLY A 235 4.07 8.91 32.49
CA GLY A 235 3.69 8.30 33.76
C GLY A 235 2.26 7.75 33.81
N LEU A 236 1.58 7.65 32.66
CA LEU A 236 0.23 7.10 32.64
C LEU A 236 0.24 5.57 32.61
N THR A 237 -0.78 4.97 33.21
CA THR A 237 -0.99 3.52 33.25
C THR A 237 -1.96 3.09 32.13
N GLU A 238 -1.57 2.11 31.28
CA GLU A 238 -2.49 1.54 30.29
C GLU A 238 -3.53 0.64 30.96
N VAL A 239 -4.80 0.87 30.68
CA VAL A 239 -5.92 0.03 31.11
C VAL A 239 -6.66 -0.53 29.91
N THR A 240 -7.39 -1.63 30.08
CA THR A 240 -8.09 -2.34 29.02
C THR A 240 -9.59 -2.37 29.26
N PRO A 241 -10.33 -1.34 28.87
CA PRO A 241 -11.77 -1.27 29.04
C PRO A 241 -12.51 -2.35 28.20
N PRO A 242 -13.73 -2.76 28.61
CA PRO A 242 -14.56 -3.63 27.79
C PRO A 242 -15.15 -2.87 26.59
N CYS A 243 -15.25 -3.54 25.43
CA CYS A 243 -15.94 -2.97 24.24
C CYS A 243 -17.46 -3.18 24.30
N LEU A 244 -17.94 -4.19 25.03
CA LEU A 244 -19.36 -4.51 25.15
C LEU A 244 -19.89 -3.94 26.48
N MET A 245 -20.83 -3.01 26.41
CA MET A 245 -21.29 -2.22 27.56
C MET A 245 -22.80 -2.18 27.65
N GLN A 246 -23.34 -1.96 28.87
CA GLN A 246 -24.76 -1.76 29.10
C GLN A 246 -25.17 -0.29 29.16
N THR A 247 -24.19 0.62 29.23
CA THR A 247 -24.42 2.07 29.34
C THR A 247 -23.78 2.81 28.16
N SER A 248 -24.33 3.99 27.83
CA SER A 248 -23.77 4.91 26.85
C SER A 248 -22.95 5.97 27.59
N ALA A 249 -21.76 6.28 27.09
CA ALA A 249 -20.92 7.35 27.60
C ALA A 249 -21.37 8.72 27.06
N GLU A 250 -21.83 8.80 25.82
CA GLU A 250 -22.22 10.02 25.15
C GLU A 250 -23.72 10.02 24.86
N GLY A 251 -24.42 11.03 25.34
CA GLY A 251 -25.85 11.23 25.06
C GLY A 251 -26.06 11.68 23.62
N GLY A 252 -26.87 10.96 22.84
CA GLY A 252 -27.36 11.40 21.54
C GLY A 252 -26.67 10.82 20.30
N SER A 253 -25.54 10.16 20.41
CA SER A 253 -24.97 9.45 19.25
C SER A 253 -25.60 8.10 19.04
N SER A 254 -25.72 7.67 17.77
CA SER A 254 -26.28 6.37 17.40
C SER A 254 -25.40 5.23 17.91
N LEU A 255 -25.99 4.31 18.68
CA LEU A 255 -25.31 3.15 19.25
C LEU A 255 -25.54 1.91 18.40
N PHE A 256 -24.52 1.09 18.23
CA PHE A 256 -24.72 -0.29 17.80
C PHE A 256 -25.23 -1.12 18.98
N SER A 257 -26.49 -1.55 18.92
CA SER A 257 -27.12 -2.36 19.97
C SER A 257 -27.28 -3.80 19.54
N LEU A 258 -27.18 -4.71 20.49
CA LEU A 258 -27.45 -6.14 20.32
C LEU A 258 -28.17 -6.72 21.54
N ASP A 259 -28.93 -7.77 21.34
CA ASP A 259 -29.52 -8.56 22.42
C ASP A 259 -28.49 -9.56 22.96
N TYR A 260 -28.28 -9.56 24.25
CA TYR A 260 -27.38 -10.48 24.93
C TYR A 260 -28.07 -11.06 26.16
N TYR A 261 -28.48 -12.31 26.08
CA TYR A 261 -29.25 -13.01 27.11
C TYR A 261 -30.52 -12.27 27.58
N GLY A 262 -31.25 -11.67 26.66
CA GLY A 262 -32.47 -10.90 26.94
C GLY A 262 -32.24 -9.51 27.53
N GLN A 263 -30.97 -9.03 27.50
CA GLN A 263 -30.62 -7.66 27.89
C GLN A 263 -30.03 -6.94 26.68
N GLN A 264 -30.33 -5.65 26.58
CA GLN A 264 -29.72 -4.83 25.55
C GLN A 264 -28.32 -4.41 25.96
N VAL A 265 -27.35 -4.62 25.07
CA VAL A 265 -25.97 -4.18 25.22
C VAL A 265 -25.53 -3.43 24.00
N PHE A 266 -24.47 -2.65 24.14
CA PHE A 266 -23.97 -1.74 23.12
C PHE A 266 -22.48 -1.93 22.88
N LEU A 267 -22.03 -1.66 21.65
CA LEU A 267 -20.61 -1.43 21.37
C LEU A 267 -20.22 -0.06 21.90
N THR A 268 -19.08 0.02 22.57
CA THR A 268 -18.62 1.25 23.22
C THR A 268 -18.36 2.38 22.23
N GLN A 269 -18.72 3.60 22.57
CA GLN A 269 -18.42 4.82 21.83
C GLN A 269 -17.14 5.51 22.33
N SER A 270 -16.83 5.30 23.62
CA SER A 270 -15.73 5.87 24.35
C SER A 270 -15.45 5.02 25.58
N SER A 271 -14.22 4.99 26.02
CA SER A 271 -13.79 4.32 27.25
C SER A 271 -13.78 5.26 28.46
N GLN A 272 -14.24 6.51 28.31
CA GLN A 272 -14.19 7.58 29.31
C GLN A 272 -14.66 7.10 30.69
N LEU A 273 -15.89 6.61 30.80
CA LEU A 273 -16.46 6.21 32.09
C LEU A 273 -15.64 5.10 32.81
N HIS A 274 -15.03 4.21 32.04
CA HIS A 274 -14.17 3.18 32.59
C HIS A 274 -12.84 3.77 33.09
N LEU A 275 -12.23 4.67 32.31
CA LEU A 275 -11.01 5.36 32.69
C LEU A 275 -11.23 6.20 33.96
N GLU A 276 -12.34 6.93 34.08
CA GLU A 276 -12.70 7.68 35.28
C GLU A 276 -12.78 6.79 36.52
N THR A 277 -13.28 5.55 36.39
CA THR A 277 -13.32 4.64 37.53
C THR A 277 -11.93 4.15 37.99
N CYS A 278 -10.95 4.20 37.08
CA CYS A 278 -9.57 3.77 37.35
C CYS A 278 -8.72 4.86 38.01
N LEU A 279 -9.03 6.14 37.77
CA LEU A 279 -8.28 7.29 38.28
C LEU A 279 -7.98 7.24 39.79
N PRO A 280 -8.96 7.01 40.68
CA PRO A 280 -8.71 7.04 42.12
C PRO A 280 -7.76 5.93 42.61
N ALA A 281 -7.61 4.86 41.82
CA ALA A 281 -6.81 3.70 42.20
C ALA A 281 -5.44 3.68 41.53
N LEU A 282 -5.35 4.15 40.27
CA LEU A 282 -4.15 4.00 39.43
C LEU A 282 -3.46 5.34 39.15
N GLY A 283 -4.12 6.48 39.44
CA GLY A 283 -3.68 7.78 38.98
C GLY A 283 -4.02 7.98 37.51
N ASP A 284 -3.21 8.74 36.78
CA ASP A 284 -3.44 9.03 35.37
C ASP A 284 -3.39 7.76 34.52
N VAL A 285 -4.40 7.58 33.70
CA VAL A 285 -4.61 6.33 32.93
C VAL A 285 -4.88 6.64 31.46
N PHE A 286 -4.60 5.66 30.62
CA PHE A 286 -4.93 5.71 29.18
C PHE A 286 -5.37 4.36 28.65
N CYS A 287 -6.00 4.37 27.49
CA CYS A 287 -6.22 3.19 26.68
C CYS A 287 -6.00 3.44 25.19
N VAL A 288 -5.73 2.38 24.47
CA VAL A 288 -5.71 2.34 22.99
C VAL A 288 -6.64 1.24 22.59
N GLN A 289 -7.87 1.59 22.20
CA GLN A 289 -8.94 0.64 21.98
C GLN A 289 -9.84 1.06 20.82
N GLU A 290 -10.60 0.11 20.27
CA GLU A 290 -11.60 0.40 19.24
C GLU A 290 -12.85 1.03 19.86
N SER A 291 -13.33 2.10 19.24
CA SER A 291 -14.62 2.75 19.53
C SER A 291 -15.53 2.67 18.31
N PHE A 292 -16.84 2.69 18.56
CA PHE A 292 -17.87 2.45 17.54
C PHE A 292 -18.90 3.58 17.57
N ARG A 293 -19.19 4.17 16.41
CA ARG A 293 -20.23 5.19 16.26
C ARG A 293 -21.10 4.87 15.06
N ALA A 294 -22.40 4.63 15.30
CA ALA A 294 -23.37 4.30 14.24
C ALA A 294 -23.92 5.58 13.58
N GLU A 295 -23.04 6.53 13.30
CA GLU A 295 -23.41 7.80 12.69
C GLU A 295 -23.52 7.67 11.17
N ASN A 296 -24.61 8.19 10.62
CA ASN A 296 -24.80 8.27 9.17
C ASN A 296 -24.06 9.52 8.63
N SER A 297 -22.75 9.42 8.49
CA SER A 297 -21.92 10.51 8.00
C SER A 297 -21.13 10.11 6.77
N HIS A 298 -21.01 11.03 5.81
CA HIS A 298 -20.27 10.85 4.56
C HIS A 298 -18.99 11.69 4.47
N THR A 299 -18.43 12.09 5.60
CA THR A 299 -17.17 12.84 5.60
C THR A 299 -15.97 11.90 5.57
N ARG A 300 -14.79 12.43 5.24
CA ARG A 300 -13.54 11.66 5.21
C ARG A 300 -13.02 11.26 6.60
N ARG A 301 -13.52 11.91 7.67
CA ARG A 301 -13.06 11.69 9.05
C ARG A 301 -13.91 10.69 9.82
N HIS A 302 -15.17 10.45 9.42
CA HIS A 302 -16.09 9.61 10.17
C HIS A 302 -15.91 8.14 9.73
N LEU A 303 -15.55 7.32 10.70
CA LEU A 303 -15.48 5.86 10.56
C LEU A 303 -16.42 5.24 11.59
N THR A 304 -17.09 4.17 11.18
CA THR A 304 -17.99 3.40 12.05
C THR A 304 -17.25 2.72 13.19
N GLU A 305 -16.02 2.27 12.93
CA GLU A 305 -15.08 1.69 13.88
C GLU A 305 -13.73 2.38 13.70
N PHE A 306 -13.12 2.84 14.79
CA PHE A 306 -11.82 3.50 14.76
C PHE A 306 -11.03 3.22 16.03
N THR A 307 -9.69 3.20 15.90
CA THR A 307 -8.82 3.11 17.07
C THR A 307 -8.80 4.43 17.81
N HIS A 308 -9.29 4.44 19.03
CA HIS A 308 -9.38 5.60 19.90
C HIS A 308 -8.20 5.61 20.90
N LEU A 309 -7.53 6.73 21.00
CA LEU A 309 -6.59 7.03 22.07
C LEU A 309 -7.33 7.91 23.08
N GLU A 310 -7.50 7.41 24.29
CA GLU A 310 -8.18 8.11 25.37
C GLU A 310 -7.30 8.11 26.59
N ALA A 311 -7.29 9.19 27.32
CA ALA A 311 -6.59 9.32 28.60
C ALA A 311 -7.42 10.15 29.55
N GLU A 312 -7.36 9.78 30.85
CA GLU A 312 -7.94 10.54 31.94
C GLU A 312 -6.83 10.92 32.91
N LEU A 313 -6.75 12.19 33.21
CA LEU A 313 -5.74 12.77 34.07
C LEU A 313 -6.40 13.57 35.21
N ALA A 314 -5.92 13.37 36.42
CA ALA A 314 -6.46 14.04 37.58
C ALA A 314 -5.76 15.41 37.83
N PHE A 315 -6.51 16.35 38.42
CA PHE A 315 -5.97 17.62 38.96
C PHE A 315 -5.35 18.57 37.94
N LEU A 316 -5.72 18.47 36.65
CA LEU A 316 -5.26 19.37 35.60
C LEU A 316 -6.17 20.57 35.43
N SER A 317 -5.57 21.74 35.22
CA SER A 317 -6.26 22.90 34.67
C SER A 317 -6.47 22.74 33.15
N PHE A 318 -7.35 23.52 32.56
CA PHE A 318 -7.56 23.52 31.10
C PHE A 318 -6.28 23.81 30.32
N SER A 319 -5.44 24.74 30.77
CA SER A 319 -4.18 25.04 30.11
C SER A 319 -3.21 23.86 30.17
N GLU A 320 -3.10 23.17 31.29
CA GLU A 320 -2.25 22.00 31.46
C GLU A 320 -2.71 20.82 30.59
N MET A 321 -4.03 20.69 30.39
CA MET A 321 -4.57 19.69 29.45
C MET A 321 -4.11 19.97 28.01
N LEU A 322 -4.14 21.20 27.54
CA LEU A 322 -3.66 21.58 26.23
C LEU A 322 -2.15 21.33 26.10
N ASP A 323 -1.36 21.66 27.12
CA ASP A 323 0.07 21.39 27.16
C ASP A 323 0.36 19.89 27.11
N HIS A 324 -0.44 19.08 27.81
CA HIS A 324 -0.33 17.61 27.75
C HIS A 324 -0.61 17.05 26.35
N ILE A 325 -1.64 17.54 25.66
CA ILE A 325 -1.95 17.11 24.28
C ILE A 325 -0.82 17.47 23.32
N GLU A 326 -0.27 18.68 23.45
CA GLU A 326 0.92 19.09 22.67
C GLU A 326 2.11 18.17 22.92
N GLU A 327 2.40 17.88 24.22
CA GLU A 327 3.46 17.00 24.65
C GLU A 327 3.28 15.62 24.02
N LEU A 328 2.10 15.02 24.19
CA LEU A 328 1.74 13.72 23.65
C LEU A 328 2.02 13.63 22.15
N LEU A 329 1.55 14.58 21.37
CA LEU A 329 1.69 14.55 19.91
C LEU A 329 3.14 14.74 19.49
N CYS A 330 3.83 15.73 20.03
CA CYS A 330 5.20 16.03 19.64
C CYS A 330 6.18 14.92 20.04
N GLN A 331 6.08 14.41 21.27
CA GLN A 331 6.93 13.33 21.76
C GLN A 331 6.67 12.01 21.04
N THR A 332 5.40 11.71 20.72
CA THR A 332 5.07 10.53 19.89
C THR A 332 5.75 10.60 18.53
N LEU A 333 5.74 11.75 17.88
CA LEU A 333 6.44 11.94 16.62
C LEU A 333 7.95 11.86 16.77
N ASP A 334 8.53 12.36 17.86
CA ASP A 334 9.96 12.20 18.14
C ASP A 334 10.36 10.73 18.25
N ILE A 335 9.59 9.93 18.98
CA ILE A 335 9.81 8.49 19.11
C ILE A 335 9.65 7.79 17.75
N LEU A 336 8.62 8.17 16.98
CA LEU A 336 8.36 7.60 15.66
C LEU A 336 9.52 7.84 14.69
N PHE A 337 10.00 9.09 14.62
CA PHE A 337 11.05 9.51 13.70
C PHE A 337 12.46 9.13 14.15
N ALA A 338 12.66 8.78 15.43
CA ALA A 338 13.91 8.17 15.89
C ALA A 338 14.21 6.82 15.22
N ASN A 339 13.19 6.17 14.65
CA ASN A 339 13.37 4.99 13.82
C ASN A 339 13.54 5.40 12.34
N GLU A 340 14.78 5.44 11.86
CA GLU A 340 15.13 5.87 10.50
C GLU A 340 14.36 5.12 9.39
N LYS A 341 14.11 3.81 9.57
CA LYS A 341 13.35 3.01 8.60
C LYS A 341 11.90 3.47 8.52
N ILE A 342 11.28 3.76 9.66
CA ILE A 342 9.91 4.29 9.70
C ILE A 342 9.86 5.71 9.18
N ALA A 343 10.82 6.55 9.54
CA ALA A 343 10.94 7.92 9.02
C ALA A 343 11.01 7.93 7.47
N ALA A 344 11.81 7.03 6.88
CA ALA A 344 11.88 6.86 5.43
C ALA A 344 10.54 6.43 4.81
N LEU A 345 9.79 5.54 5.47
CA LEU A 345 8.45 5.13 5.01
C LEU A 345 7.45 6.30 5.09
N VAL A 346 7.46 7.07 6.17
CA VAL A 346 6.59 8.26 6.30
C VAL A 346 6.90 9.26 5.18
N LYS A 347 8.17 9.55 4.93
CA LYS A 347 8.59 10.45 3.84
C LYS A 347 8.19 9.93 2.46
N LYS A 348 8.23 8.62 2.24
CA LYS A 348 7.77 7.99 1.00
C LYS A 348 6.25 8.13 0.82
N LEU A 349 5.47 7.92 1.89
CA LEU A 349 4.00 8.00 1.87
C LEU A 349 3.50 9.43 1.78
N ASN A 350 4.15 10.36 2.47
CA ASN A 350 3.85 11.79 2.44
C ASN A 350 5.14 12.62 2.38
N PRO A 351 5.64 12.92 1.16
CA PRO A 351 6.87 13.70 0.97
C PRO A 351 6.84 15.11 1.56
N THR A 352 5.62 15.66 1.72
CA THR A 352 5.38 17.04 2.22
C THR A 352 5.13 17.09 3.72
N PHE A 353 5.14 15.94 4.42
CA PHE A 353 4.91 15.93 5.86
C PHE A 353 5.99 16.73 6.59
N VAL A 354 5.52 17.69 7.39
CA VAL A 354 6.34 18.50 8.30
C VAL A 354 5.90 18.19 9.73
N LYS A 355 6.87 17.88 10.58
CA LYS A 355 6.59 17.66 12.00
C LYS A 355 6.13 18.98 12.63
N PRO A 356 5.01 19.00 13.37
CA PRO A 356 4.54 20.19 14.04
C PRO A 356 5.53 20.64 15.13
N GLU A 357 5.68 21.96 15.26
CA GLU A 357 6.52 22.58 16.27
C GLU A 357 5.66 23.22 17.36
N ARG A 358 6.17 23.22 18.59
CA ARG A 358 5.52 23.89 19.74
C ARG A 358 5.86 25.38 19.76
N PRO A 359 5.00 26.21 20.36
CA PRO A 359 3.64 25.90 20.83
C PRO A 359 2.63 25.83 19.69
N PHE A 360 1.57 25.03 19.83
CA PHE A 360 0.43 25.03 18.92
C PHE A 360 -0.35 26.34 19.07
N LEU A 361 -1.02 26.77 18.00
CA LEU A 361 -1.83 27.99 18.06
C LEU A 361 -3.06 27.73 18.91
N ARG A 362 -3.27 28.56 19.96
CA ARG A 362 -4.49 28.58 20.73
C ARG A 362 -5.37 29.70 20.17
N MET A 363 -6.49 29.33 19.55
CA MET A 363 -7.41 30.25 18.87
C MET A 363 -8.77 30.19 19.51
N ASP A 364 -9.30 31.35 19.90
CA ASP A 364 -10.66 31.45 20.37
C ASP A 364 -11.65 31.27 19.21
N TYR A 365 -12.78 30.60 19.44
CA TYR A 365 -13.80 30.38 18.42
C TYR A 365 -14.23 31.68 17.73
N LYS A 366 -14.36 32.79 18.49
CA LYS A 366 -14.71 34.11 17.93
C LYS A 366 -13.64 34.60 16.95
N ASP A 367 -12.36 34.37 17.25
CA ASP A 367 -11.26 34.73 16.36
C ASP A 367 -11.22 33.85 15.13
N ALA A 368 -11.59 32.57 15.26
CA ALA A 368 -11.74 31.67 14.12
C ALA A 368 -12.88 32.15 13.19
N ILE A 369 -14.06 32.49 13.71
CA ILE A 369 -15.14 33.03 12.89
C ILE A 369 -14.69 34.30 12.16
N LYS A 370 -14.01 35.20 12.85
CA LYS A 370 -13.45 36.43 12.25
C LYS A 370 -12.44 36.11 11.16
N TYR A 371 -11.55 35.14 11.38
CA TYR A 371 -10.59 34.68 10.38
C TYR A 371 -11.31 34.16 9.13
N LEU A 372 -12.33 33.29 9.29
CA LEU A 372 -13.12 32.76 8.18
C LEU A 372 -13.77 33.87 7.35
N GLN A 373 -14.32 34.92 8.01
CA GLN A 373 -14.89 36.08 7.32
C GLN A 373 -13.83 36.89 6.57
N GLU A 374 -12.69 37.21 7.20
CA GLU A 374 -11.61 38.01 6.61
C GLU A 374 -10.97 37.32 5.41
N HIS A 375 -10.91 35.96 5.40
CA HIS A 375 -10.36 35.16 4.33
C HIS A 375 -11.40 34.65 3.33
N HIS A 376 -12.65 35.11 3.45
CA HIS A 376 -13.76 34.73 2.56
C HIS A 376 -13.92 33.20 2.46
N ILE A 377 -13.79 32.51 3.59
CA ILE A 377 -14.08 31.09 3.70
C ILE A 377 -15.55 30.95 4.05
N LEU A 378 -16.34 30.46 3.09
CA LEU A 378 -17.79 30.38 3.21
C LEU A 378 -18.25 29.03 3.78
N ASP A 379 -19.49 29.00 4.30
CA ASP A 379 -20.14 27.77 4.73
C ASP A 379 -20.56 26.87 3.54
N LYS A 380 -21.26 25.77 3.78
CA LYS A 380 -21.72 24.83 2.75
C LYS A 380 -22.77 25.43 1.82
N GLU A 381 -23.50 26.42 2.28
CA GLU A 381 -24.54 27.14 1.53
C GLU A 381 -23.99 28.37 0.78
N GLY A 382 -22.72 28.71 0.97
CA GLY A 382 -22.07 29.85 0.33
C GLY A 382 -22.25 31.17 1.10
N ASN A 383 -22.63 31.14 2.39
CA ASN A 383 -22.76 32.28 3.24
C ASN A 383 -21.52 32.54 4.09
N GLU A 384 -21.37 33.76 4.61
CA GLU A 384 -20.35 34.07 5.61
C GLU A 384 -20.72 33.43 6.95
N HIS A 385 -19.72 32.88 7.63
CA HIS A 385 -19.87 32.33 8.98
C HIS A 385 -20.24 33.40 9.99
N LYS A 386 -21.08 33.08 10.97
CA LYS A 386 -21.50 33.95 12.08
C LYS A 386 -21.16 33.29 13.40
N ILE A 387 -21.07 34.11 14.46
CA ILE A 387 -20.94 33.58 15.82
C ILE A 387 -22.17 32.74 16.17
N GLY A 388 -21.93 31.51 16.61
CA GLY A 388 -22.94 30.49 16.88
C GLY A 388 -23.08 29.44 15.78
N ASP A 389 -22.44 29.64 14.62
CA ASP A 389 -22.43 28.64 13.55
C ASP A 389 -21.41 27.55 13.86
N ASP A 390 -21.75 26.29 13.50
CA ASP A 390 -20.80 25.21 13.49
C ASP A 390 -19.80 25.37 12.32
N ILE A 391 -18.51 25.24 12.59
CA ILE A 391 -17.47 25.30 11.55
C ILE A 391 -17.33 23.93 10.89
N ALA A 392 -17.90 23.82 9.69
CA ALA A 392 -17.85 22.57 8.95
C ALA A 392 -16.40 22.16 8.57
N GLU A 393 -16.16 20.83 8.45
CA GLU A 393 -14.83 20.23 8.16
C GLU A 393 -14.07 20.92 7.02
N ALA A 394 -14.76 21.31 5.96
CA ALA A 394 -14.13 21.94 4.82
C ALA A 394 -13.56 23.34 5.12
N ALA A 395 -14.30 24.15 5.90
CA ALA A 395 -13.89 25.48 6.35
C ALA A 395 -12.75 25.39 7.38
N GLU A 396 -12.89 24.49 8.35
CA GLU A 396 -11.86 24.19 9.35
C GLU A 396 -10.54 23.78 8.70
N ARG A 397 -10.59 22.84 7.75
CA ARG A 397 -9.40 22.38 7.04
C ARG A 397 -8.74 23.51 6.24
N ARG A 398 -9.53 24.30 5.50
CA ARG A 398 -8.99 25.42 4.73
C ARG A 398 -8.28 26.43 5.62
N MET A 399 -8.89 26.80 6.74
CA MET A 399 -8.30 27.68 7.74
C MET A 399 -6.97 27.09 8.28
N THR A 400 -6.96 25.82 8.64
CA THR A 400 -5.76 25.15 9.16
C THR A 400 -4.65 25.05 8.13
N ASP A 401 -5.00 24.74 6.86
CA ASP A 401 -4.05 24.67 5.74
C ASP A 401 -3.42 26.05 5.45
N GLU A 402 -4.21 27.12 5.47
CA GLU A 402 -3.72 28.49 5.25
C GLU A 402 -2.82 28.97 6.40
N ILE A 403 -3.14 28.61 7.65
CA ILE A 403 -2.32 28.93 8.83
C ILE A 403 -1.06 28.07 8.89
N GLY A 404 -1.11 26.85 8.37
CA GLY A 404 0.04 25.96 8.20
C GLY A 404 0.60 25.34 9.48
N ARG A 405 -0.16 25.32 10.57
CA ARG A 405 0.21 24.70 11.87
C ARG A 405 -1.00 24.19 12.65
N PRO A 406 -0.81 23.26 13.61
CA PRO A 406 -1.90 22.80 14.48
C PRO A 406 -2.53 23.94 15.26
N ILE A 407 -3.84 23.86 15.45
CA ILE A 407 -4.65 24.86 16.16
C ILE A 407 -5.47 24.16 17.23
N PHE A 408 -5.41 24.68 18.46
CA PHE A 408 -6.42 24.40 19.48
C PHE A 408 -7.54 25.46 19.33
N LEU A 409 -8.68 25.02 18.86
CA LEU A 409 -9.86 25.86 18.77
C LEU A 409 -10.63 25.74 20.06
N MET A 410 -10.88 26.88 20.71
CA MET A 410 -11.36 26.93 22.09
C MET A 410 -12.58 27.84 22.23
N ASN A 411 -13.31 27.67 23.34
CA ASN A 411 -14.41 28.58 23.76
C ASN A 411 -15.54 28.69 22.73
N PHE A 412 -16.03 27.52 22.30
CA PHE A 412 -17.21 27.42 21.44
C PHE A 412 -18.46 28.00 22.08
#